data_be8e4b2d9e0c8de1b109255ff39de15c
#
_entry.id   be8e4b2d9e0c8de1b109255ff39de15c
#
_cell.length_a   1.000
_cell.length_b   1.000
_cell.length_c   1.000
_cell.angle_alpha   90.00
_cell.angle_beta   90.00
_cell.angle_gamma   90.00
#
_symmetry.space_group_name_H-M   'P 1'
#
loop_
_entity.id
_entity.type
_entity.pdbx_description
1 polymer ?
#
loop_
_entity_poly.entity_id
_entity_poly.type
_entity_poly.pdbx_seq_one_letter_code
_entity_poly.pdbx_strand_id
1 'polypeptide(L)'
;MHARLGLNVHRDAWPTTAVLAAYEAAGFAWVQVHTPPRAMLSERRQGLRHARALRTALDGTGLRLLVHAPDDLSAGTIEHDRAFDGLLDYAAAAGAELIAYHGLNFAEADGPAAARLRERAQLEERSLIPLLQRAHSLGITVAIENLAPLYPGQARRCHDPLAVRDLVRRLDSPAAGMLLDLGHLHITADATRSDPAAVLGACAPDVALFHAHDNLGCRRSIDAPGVDPIKLDLHLPPGRGTLPWARVAGIVGAHRTPVMLEVERSYRPALDVLAAESARLLLLAGSAAAAA
;
A
#
# COMPACT_ATOMS: atom_id res chain seq x y z
N MET A 1 -11.47 -18.92 3.77
CA MET A 1 -11.05 -17.67 3.09
C MET A 1 -11.14 -16.52 4.06
N HIS A 2 -10.09 -15.75 4.19
CA HIS A 2 -10.08 -14.57 5.06
C HIS A 2 -10.48 -13.35 4.23
N ALA A 3 -11.74 -12.98 4.25
CA ALA A 3 -12.38 -11.98 3.35
C ALA A 3 -11.66 -10.62 3.20
N ARG A 4 -10.76 -10.29 4.13
CA ARG A 4 -10.00 -9.03 4.14
C ARG A 4 -8.52 -9.21 3.79
N LEU A 5 -7.99 -10.45 3.82
CA LEU A 5 -6.57 -10.71 3.67
C LEU A 5 -6.20 -10.85 2.20
N GLY A 6 -5.13 -10.20 1.80
CA GLY A 6 -4.54 -10.29 0.47
C GLY A 6 -3.03 -10.49 0.51
N LEU A 7 -2.46 -10.78 -0.64
CA LEU A 7 -1.02 -10.94 -0.82
C LEU A 7 -0.55 -10.25 -2.09
N ASN A 8 0.62 -9.58 -2.01
CA ASN A 8 1.24 -8.98 -3.19
C ASN A 8 1.84 -10.06 -4.12
N VAL A 9 1.69 -9.86 -5.42
CA VAL A 9 2.55 -10.50 -6.42
C VAL A 9 3.86 -9.72 -6.47
N HIS A 10 5.00 -10.44 -6.48
CA HIS A 10 6.30 -9.78 -6.56
C HIS A 10 6.37 -8.92 -7.83
N ARG A 11 6.95 -7.71 -7.73
CA ARG A 11 6.93 -6.73 -8.83
C ARG A 11 7.53 -7.23 -10.15
N ASP A 12 8.50 -8.16 -10.08
CA ASP A 12 9.17 -8.74 -11.25
C ASP A 12 8.45 -9.99 -11.79
N ALA A 13 7.29 -10.34 -11.23
CA ALA A 13 6.54 -11.52 -11.61
C ALA A 13 5.20 -11.16 -12.25
N TRP A 14 4.88 -11.84 -13.34
CA TRP A 14 3.53 -11.78 -13.90
C TRP A 14 2.58 -12.69 -13.10
N PRO A 15 1.40 -12.22 -12.70
CA PRO A 15 0.41 -13.03 -12.00
C PRO A 15 -0.27 -14.01 -12.96
N THR A 16 0.33 -15.19 -13.14
CA THR A 16 -0.31 -16.25 -13.94
C THR A 16 -1.55 -16.79 -13.24
N THR A 17 -2.50 -17.36 -14.00
CA THR A 17 -3.70 -18.00 -13.43
C THR A 17 -3.33 -19.04 -12.36
N ALA A 18 -2.24 -19.79 -12.53
CA ALA A 18 -1.78 -20.76 -11.54
C ALA A 18 -1.33 -20.11 -10.22
N VAL A 19 -0.63 -18.96 -10.29
CA VAL A 19 -0.24 -18.19 -9.10
C VAL A 19 -1.46 -17.66 -8.38
N LEU A 20 -2.42 -17.10 -9.11
CA LEU A 20 -3.65 -16.55 -8.54
C LEU A 20 -4.52 -17.62 -7.91
N ALA A 21 -4.69 -18.78 -8.57
CA ALA A 21 -5.40 -19.92 -8.02
C ALA A 21 -4.73 -20.46 -6.74
N ALA A 22 -3.39 -20.46 -6.67
CA ALA A 22 -2.67 -20.85 -5.47
C ALA A 22 -2.90 -19.86 -4.30
N TYR A 23 -3.01 -18.56 -4.59
CA TYR A 23 -3.33 -17.55 -3.56
C TYR A 23 -4.74 -17.77 -3.01
N GLU A 24 -5.72 -17.96 -3.90
CA GLU A 24 -7.10 -18.24 -3.50
C GLU A 24 -7.20 -19.53 -2.68
N ALA A 25 -6.57 -20.61 -3.13
CA ALA A 25 -6.53 -21.90 -2.42
C ALA A 25 -5.88 -21.79 -1.03
N ALA A 26 -4.91 -20.89 -0.85
CA ALA A 26 -4.29 -20.59 0.44
C ALA A 26 -5.19 -19.77 1.38
N GLY A 27 -6.34 -19.28 0.90
CA GLY A 27 -7.32 -18.54 1.71
C GLY A 27 -7.24 -17.02 1.61
N PHE A 28 -6.42 -16.46 0.70
CA PHE A 28 -6.45 -15.04 0.39
C PHE A 28 -7.73 -14.68 -0.37
N ALA A 29 -8.25 -13.47 -0.15
CA ALA A 29 -9.42 -12.92 -0.85
C ALA A 29 -9.04 -11.75 -1.77
N TRP A 30 -7.83 -11.22 -1.61
CA TRP A 30 -7.31 -10.11 -2.39
C TRP A 30 -5.93 -10.43 -2.97
N VAL A 31 -5.63 -9.78 -4.09
CA VAL A 31 -4.30 -9.79 -4.69
C VAL A 31 -3.88 -8.38 -5.04
N GLN A 32 -2.63 -8.04 -4.75
CA GLN A 32 -2.00 -6.80 -5.21
C GLN A 32 -1.05 -7.08 -6.36
N VAL A 33 -1.17 -6.29 -7.43
CA VAL A 33 -0.31 -6.37 -8.61
C VAL A 33 0.26 -5.00 -8.92
N HIS A 34 1.59 -4.93 -9.13
CA HIS A 34 2.21 -3.71 -9.61
C HIS A 34 1.79 -3.42 -11.06
N THR A 35 1.44 -2.18 -11.32
CA THR A 35 1.13 -1.72 -12.69
C THR A 35 2.38 -1.65 -13.55
N PRO A 36 2.25 -1.63 -14.88
CA PRO A 36 3.37 -1.38 -15.76
C PRO A 36 3.95 0.03 -15.52
N PRO A 37 5.17 0.30 -16.03
CA PRO A 37 5.83 1.60 -15.89
C PRO A 37 4.96 2.77 -16.39
N ARG A 38 5.13 3.94 -15.80
CA ARG A 38 4.42 5.18 -16.08
C ARG A 38 4.32 5.51 -17.57
N ALA A 39 5.40 5.29 -18.33
CA ALA A 39 5.40 5.50 -19.79
C ALA A 39 4.35 4.66 -20.51
N MET A 40 4.18 3.39 -20.10
CA MET A 40 3.17 2.50 -20.69
C MET A 40 1.74 2.90 -20.29
N LEU A 41 1.53 3.41 -19.08
CA LEU A 41 0.24 3.94 -18.65
C LEU A 41 -0.14 5.19 -19.45
N SER A 42 0.82 6.08 -19.73
CA SER A 42 0.63 7.25 -20.59
C SER A 42 0.29 6.88 -22.04
N GLU A 43 0.75 5.70 -22.50
CA GLU A 43 0.37 5.10 -23.77
C GLU A 43 -0.90 4.23 -23.59
N ARG A 44 -2.04 4.87 -23.44
CA ARG A 44 -3.33 4.26 -23.09
C ARG A 44 -3.60 2.89 -23.76
N ARG A 45 -3.26 2.75 -25.05
CA ARG A 45 -3.46 1.50 -25.79
C ARG A 45 -2.64 0.32 -25.24
N GLN A 46 -1.41 0.57 -24.84
CA GLN A 46 -0.53 -0.46 -24.29
C GLN A 46 -0.98 -0.82 -22.87
N GLY A 47 -1.25 0.18 -22.03
CA GLY A 47 -1.80 -0.02 -20.69
C GLY A 47 -3.07 -0.86 -20.69
N LEU A 48 -4.03 -0.55 -21.57
CA LEU A 48 -5.28 -1.30 -21.68
C LEU A 48 -5.09 -2.75 -22.14
N ARG A 49 -4.13 -3.03 -23.04
CA ARG A 49 -3.83 -4.43 -23.42
C ARG A 49 -3.31 -5.22 -22.23
N HIS A 50 -2.39 -4.63 -21.46
CA HIS A 50 -1.83 -5.24 -20.25
C HIS A 50 -2.91 -5.45 -19.18
N ALA A 51 -3.77 -4.46 -18.94
CA ALA A 51 -4.89 -4.55 -18.01
C ALA A 51 -5.87 -5.71 -18.36
N ARG A 52 -6.20 -5.85 -19.63
CA ARG A 52 -7.08 -6.95 -20.11
C ARG A 52 -6.42 -8.32 -19.92
N ALA A 53 -5.11 -8.44 -20.14
CA ALA A 53 -4.38 -9.67 -19.88
C ALA A 53 -4.39 -10.03 -18.38
N LEU A 54 -4.26 -9.02 -17.50
CA LEU A 54 -4.40 -9.21 -16.06
C LEU A 54 -5.82 -9.66 -15.69
N ARG A 55 -6.85 -9.01 -16.25
CA ARG A 55 -8.25 -9.42 -16.05
C ARG A 55 -8.46 -10.87 -16.44
N THR A 56 -7.96 -11.26 -17.63
CA THR A 56 -8.07 -12.66 -18.09
C THR A 56 -7.35 -13.63 -17.16
N ALA A 57 -6.21 -13.25 -16.58
CA ALA A 57 -5.52 -14.09 -15.60
C ALA A 57 -6.31 -14.28 -14.29
N LEU A 58 -7.12 -13.29 -13.92
CA LEU A 58 -8.00 -13.31 -12.75
C LEU A 58 -9.33 -14.06 -13.02
N ASP A 59 -9.72 -14.19 -14.28
CA ASP A 59 -10.96 -14.87 -14.64
C ASP A 59 -10.96 -16.33 -14.10
N GLY A 60 -12.05 -16.69 -13.42
CA GLY A 60 -12.18 -18.00 -12.77
C GLY A 60 -11.64 -18.06 -11.34
N THR A 61 -11.10 -16.96 -10.80
CA THR A 61 -10.79 -16.81 -9.36
C THR A 61 -11.80 -15.89 -8.68
N GLY A 62 -11.99 -16.07 -7.37
CA GLY A 62 -12.77 -15.16 -6.52
C GLY A 62 -11.94 -14.02 -5.93
N LEU A 63 -10.69 -13.83 -6.38
CA LEU A 63 -9.80 -12.80 -5.87
C LEU A 63 -10.24 -11.40 -6.31
N ARG A 64 -10.29 -10.47 -5.36
CA ARG A 64 -10.46 -9.05 -5.62
C ARG A 64 -9.09 -8.41 -5.91
N LEU A 65 -9.06 -7.44 -6.81
CA LEU A 65 -7.83 -6.84 -7.30
C LEU A 65 -7.57 -5.47 -6.66
N LEU A 66 -6.36 -5.29 -6.16
CA LEU A 66 -5.71 -4.04 -5.87
C LEU A 66 -4.54 -3.86 -6.83
N VAL A 67 -4.36 -2.68 -7.40
CA VAL A 67 -3.16 -2.35 -8.20
C VAL A 67 -2.29 -1.34 -7.47
N HIS A 68 -0.98 -1.56 -7.53
CA HIS A 68 0.01 -0.63 -7.00
C HIS A 68 0.51 0.27 -8.14
N ALA A 69 0.39 1.58 -7.98
CA ALA A 69 0.88 2.57 -8.92
C ALA A 69 2.41 2.48 -9.08
N PRO A 70 2.99 2.97 -10.19
CA PRO A 70 4.44 3.09 -10.30
C PRO A 70 5.02 3.96 -9.17
N ASP A 71 6.11 3.53 -8.57
CA ASP A 71 6.74 4.21 -7.42
C ASP A 71 7.16 5.65 -7.74
N ASP A 72 7.46 5.91 -9.02
CA ASP A 72 7.85 7.23 -9.54
C ASP A 72 6.68 8.10 -9.99
N LEU A 73 5.44 7.63 -9.86
CA LEU A 73 4.25 8.42 -10.19
C LEU A 73 4.00 9.45 -9.09
N SER A 74 3.95 10.72 -9.46
CA SER A 74 3.66 11.83 -8.54
C SER A 74 2.83 12.89 -9.26
N ALA A 75 1.52 12.94 -8.99
CA ALA A 75 0.61 13.90 -9.60
C ALA A 75 1.12 15.36 -9.43
N GLY A 76 0.65 16.27 -10.28
CA GLY A 76 1.01 17.69 -10.23
C GLY A 76 1.86 18.18 -11.40
N THR A 77 2.06 17.37 -12.43
CA THR A 77 2.60 17.79 -13.74
C THR A 77 1.80 17.15 -14.85
N ILE A 78 1.74 17.80 -16.01
CA ILE A 78 0.97 17.28 -17.18
C ILE A 78 1.35 15.84 -17.52
N GLU A 79 2.63 15.49 -17.46
CA GLU A 79 3.11 14.14 -17.76
C GLU A 79 2.61 13.11 -16.74
N HIS A 80 2.77 13.41 -15.46
CA HIS A 80 2.34 12.53 -14.38
C HIS A 80 0.82 12.42 -14.28
N ASP A 81 0.11 13.53 -14.47
CA ASP A 81 -1.36 13.55 -14.46
C ASP A 81 -1.93 12.73 -15.62
N ARG A 82 -1.31 12.79 -16.81
CA ARG A 82 -1.65 11.93 -17.94
C ARG A 82 -1.39 10.44 -17.62
N ALA A 83 -0.29 10.13 -16.97
CA ALA A 83 0.00 8.75 -16.54
C ALA A 83 -0.98 8.26 -15.48
N PHE A 84 -1.37 9.13 -14.54
CA PHE A 84 -2.37 8.82 -13.52
C PHE A 84 -3.74 8.58 -14.15
N ASP A 85 -4.12 9.40 -15.12
CA ASP A 85 -5.34 9.20 -15.89
C ASP A 85 -5.35 7.84 -16.62
N GLY A 86 -4.21 7.46 -17.20
CA GLY A 86 -4.00 6.13 -17.78
C GLY A 86 -4.00 5.00 -16.75
N LEU A 87 -3.54 5.26 -15.52
CA LEU A 87 -3.64 4.32 -14.40
C LEU A 87 -5.09 4.05 -14.01
N LEU A 88 -5.95 5.07 -13.99
CA LEU A 88 -7.38 4.89 -13.73
C LEU A 88 -8.05 4.03 -14.82
N ASP A 89 -7.73 4.27 -16.10
CA ASP A 89 -8.19 3.40 -17.20
C ASP A 89 -7.70 1.96 -17.03
N TYR A 90 -6.43 1.80 -16.66
CA TYR A 90 -5.83 0.49 -16.40
C TYR A 90 -6.56 -0.24 -15.27
N ALA A 91 -6.75 0.42 -14.14
CA ALA A 91 -7.42 -0.15 -12.98
C ALA A 91 -8.86 -0.57 -13.30
N ALA A 92 -9.62 0.30 -13.97
CA ALA A 92 -10.98 -0.02 -14.42
C ALA A 92 -11.02 -1.21 -15.38
N ALA A 93 -10.12 -1.26 -16.38
CA ALA A 93 -10.06 -2.33 -17.36
C ALA A 93 -9.61 -3.67 -16.76
N ALA A 94 -8.76 -3.64 -15.73
CA ALA A 94 -8.34 -4.82 -14.98
C ALA A 94 -9.39 -5.28 -13.95
N GLY A 95 -10.35 -4.43 -13.61
CA GLY A 95 -11.35 -4.68 -12.57
C GLY A 95 -10.80 -4.48 -11.16
N ALA A 96 -9.85 -3.56 -10.99
CA ALA A 96 -9.32 -3.20 -9.68
C ALA A 96 -10.29 -2.28 -8.93
N GLU A 97 -10.40 -2.48 -7.63
CA GLU A 97 -11.24 -1.69 -6.73
C GLU A 97 -10.43 -0.62 -5.99
N LEU A 98 -9.13 -0.86 -5.82
CA LEU A 98 -8.21 -0.02 -5.07
C LEU A 98 -6.95 0.24 -5.89
N ILE A 99 -6.38 1.44 -5.70
CA ILE A 99 -5.05 1.82 -6.19
C ILE A 99 -4.21 2.23 -4.99
N ALA A 100 -3.07 1.58 -4.76
CA ALA A 100 -2.03 2.07 -3.85
C ALA A 100 -1.22 3.16 -4.56
N TYR A 101 -1.05 4.31 -3.93
CA TYR A 101 -0.36 5.46 -4.50
C TYR A 101 0.56 6.14 -3.48
N HIS A 102 1.83 6.37 -3.85
CA HIS A 102 2.81 7.06 -3.04
C HIS A 102 2.61 8.59 -3.12
N GLY A 103 1.80 9.15 -2.23
CA GLY A 103 1.59 10.60 -2.15
C GLY A 103 2.61 11.32 -1.28
N LEU A 104 2.79 12.63 -1.51
CA LEU A 104 3.71 13.50 -0.74
C LEU A 104 5.18 13.01 -0.76
N ASN A 105 5.56 12.30 -1.80
CA ASN A 105 6.89 11.71 -1.95
C ASN A 105 7.94 12.74 -2.39
N PHE A 106 7.98 13.88 -1.73
CA PHE A 106 8.94 14.98 -1.95
C PHE A 106 9.86 15.10 -0.74
N ALA A 107 11.16 15.26 -1.00
CA ALA A 107 12.14 15.44 0.06
C ALA A 107 11.89 16.74 0.83
N GLU A 108 11.99 16.70 2.17
CA GLU A 108 12.01 17.88 3.02
C GLU A 108 13.32 18.66 2.79
N ALA A 109 13.22 19.99 2.78
CA ALA A 109 14.37 20.89 2.66
C ALA A 109 14.03 22.26 3.25
N ASP A 110 15.07 23.03 3.57
CA ASP A 110 14.97 24.38 4.11
C ASP A 110 15.09 25.46 3.02
N GLY A 111 14.67 26.67 3.37
CA GLY A 111 14.81 27.86 2.54
C GLY A 111 14.12 27.78 1.17
N PRO A 112 14.76 28.24 0.07
CA PRO A 112 14.16 28.24 -1.28
C PRO A 112 13.75 26.86 -1.77
N ALA A 113 14.46 25.80 -1.37
CA ALA A 113 14.09 24.42 -1.67
C ALA A 113 12.78 24.03 -0.99
N ALA A 114 12.58 24.42 0.28
CA ALA A 114 11.32 24.21 1.00
C ALA A 114 10.13 24.90 0.32
N ALA A 115 10.33 26.09 -0.25
CA ALA A 115 9.28 26.78 -1.01
C ALA A 115 8.87 25.99 -2.25
N ARG A 116 9.83 25.46 -3.02
CA ARG A 116 9.55 24.58 -4.19
C ARG A 116 8.84 23.29 -3.80
N LEU A 117 9.18 22.71 -2.66
CA LEU A 117 8.51 21.51 -2.17
C LEU A 117 7.06 21.78 -1.75
N ARG A 118 6.79 22.93 -1.12
CA ARG A 118 5.41 23.37 -0.83
C ARG A 118 4.60 23.58 -2.11
N GLU A 119 5.21 24.21 -3.12
CA GLU A 119 4.58 24.39 -4.43
C GLU A 119 4.27 23.04 -5.10
N ARG A 120 5.22 22.10 -5.07
CA ARG A 120 5.01 20.74 -5.59
C ARG A 120 3.86 20.01 -4.88
N ALA A 121 3.80 20.09 -3.55
CA ALA A 121 2.71 19.49 -2.78
C ALA A 121 1.35 20.12 -3.11
N GLN A 122 1.31 21.44 -3.34
CA GLN A 122 0.08 22.11 -3.77
C GLN A 122 -0.33 21.76 -5.20
N LEU A 123 0.63 21.53 -6.10
CA LEU A 123 0.35 21.05 -7.46
C LEU A 123 -0.21 19.63 -7.42
N GLU A 124 0.39 18.74 -6.64
CA GLU A 124 -0.13 17.39 -6.45
C GLU A 124 -1.57 17.41 -5.92
N GLU A 125 -1.83 18.15 -4.84
CA GLU A 125 -3.15 18.25 -4.23
C GLU A 125 -4.20 18.76 -5.23
N ARG A 126 -3.86 19.78 -6.02
CA ARG A 126 -4.74 20.32 -7.07
C ARG A 126 -5.01 19.33 -8.20
N SER A 127 -3.99 18.59 -8.62
CA SER A 127 -4.13 17.57 -9.68
C SER A 127 -4.91 16.35 -9.20
N LEU A 128 -4.80 15.99 -7.93
CA LEU A 128 -5.55 14.86 -7.37
C LEU A 128 -7.06 15.10 -7.36
N ILE A 129 -7.53 16.35 -7.22
CA ILE A 129 -8.98 16.65 -7.16
C ILE A 129 -9.73 16.09 -8.39
N PRO A 130 -9.43 16.49 -9.64
CA PRO A 130 -10.12 15.97 -10.82
C PRO A 130 -9.85 14.48 -11.05
N LEU A 131 -8.66 13.97 -10.71
CA LEU A 131 -8.32 12.55 -10.81
C LEU A 131 -9.16 11.71 -9.86
N LEU A 132 -9.39 12.16 -8.64
CA LEU A 132 -10.25 11.49 -7.66
C LEU A 132 -11.73 11.56 -8.03
N GLN A 133 -12.20 12.65 -8.64
CA GLN A 133 -13.56 12.73 -9.19
C GLN A 133 -13.75 11.65 -10.26
N ARG A 134 -12.76 11.47 -11.12
CA ARG A 134 -12.77 10.40 -12.12
C ARG A 134 -12.69 9.02 -11.47
N ALA A 135 -11.80 8.81 -10.50
CA ALA A 135 -11.71 7.54 -9.74
C ALA A 135 -13.07 7.17 -9.13
N HIS A 136 -13.74 8.15 -8.51
CA HIS A 136 -15.08 7.96 -7.96
C HIS A 136 -16.10 7.51 -9.03
N SER A 137 -16.10 8.15 -10.21
CA SER A 137 -16.98 7.76 -11.31
C SER A 137 -16.74 6.34 -11.84
N LEU A 138 -15.53 5.81 -11.62
CA LEU A 138 -15.13 4.45 -11.98
C LEU A 138 -15.33 3.45 -10.83
N GLY A 139 -15.77 3.88 -9.66
CA GLY A 139 -15.90 3.05 -8.46
C GLY A 139 -14.56 2.62 -7.86
N ILE A 140 -13.48 3.38 -8.10
CA ILE A 140 -12.12 3.07 -7.65
C ILE A 140 -11.75 4.00 -6.49
N THR A 141 -11.16 3.43 -5.44
CA THR A 141 -10.56 4.20 -4.35
C THR A 141 -9.05 4.30 -4.54
N VAL A 142 -8.51 5.51 -4.44
CA VAL A 142 -7.07 5.78 -4.40
C VAL A 142 -6.63 5.87 -2.95
N ALA A 143 -5.82 4.92 -2.51
CA ALA A 143 -5.29 4.84 -1.16
C ALA A 143 -3.87 5.42 -1.14
N ILE A 144 -3.69 6.54 -0.45
CA ILE A 144 -2.41 7.28 -0.38
C ILE A 144 -1.56 6.73 0.75
N GLU A 145 -0.32 6.35 0.45
CA GLU A 145 0.53 5.55 1.32
C GLU A 145 1.51 6.38 2.15
N ASN A 146 1.70 5.99 3.42
CA ASN A 146 2.86 6.41 4.22
C ASN A 146 4.06 5.52 3.88
N LEU A 147 5.21 6.13 3.57
CA LEU A 147 6.43 5.45 3.21
C LEU A 147 7.43 5.39 4.36
N ALA A 148 8.31 4.38 4.34
CA ALA A 148 9.40 4.28 5.30
C ALA A 148 10.49 5.32 5.04
N PRO A 149 11.11 5.89 6.10
CA PRO A 149 12.34 6.64 5.96
C PRO A 149 13.47 5.65 5.60
N LEU A 150 13.97 5.72 4.38
CA LEU A 150 15.09 4.91 3.93
C LEU A 150 16.41 5.48 4.46
N TYR A 151 17.33 4.62 4.87
CA TYR A 151 18.65 5.04 5.37
C TYR A 151 19.73 4.78 4.30
N PRO A 152 20.64 5.76 4.04
CA PRO A 152 20.57 7.17 4.42
C PRO A 152 19.65 7.96 3.48
N GLY A 153 18.48 8.30 3.93
CA GLY A 153 17.48 9.01 3.13
C GLY A 153 17.23 10.44 3.60
N GLN A 154 16.75 11.28 2.68
CA GLN A 154 16.21 12.59 3.04
C GLN A 154 14.80 12.42 3.64
N ALA A 155 14.46 13.22 4.65
CA ALA A 155 13.12 13.26 5.18
C ALA A 155 12.11 13.68 4.08
N ARG A 156 10.96 13.03 4.03
CA ARG A 156 9.85 13.30 3.11
C ARG A 156 8.55 13.38 3.90
N ARG A 157 7.57 14.12 3.39
CA ARG A 157 6.28 14.25 4.09
C ARG A 157 5.53 12.93 4.19
N CYS A 158 5.63 12.07 3.19
CA CYS A 158 5.03 10.73 3.23
C CYS A 158 5.63 9.81 4.31
N HIS A 159 6.77 10.16 4.91
CA HIS A 159 7.30 9.44 6.07
C HIS A 159 6.50 9.71 7.37
N ASP A 160 5.71 10.77 7.40
CA ASP A 160 4.79 11.07 8.50
C ASP A 160 3.36 10.61 8.15
N PRO A 161 2.86 9.53 8.79
CA PRO A 161 1.50 9.05 8.54
C PRO A 161 0.41 10.11 8.81
N LEU A 162 0.65 11.03 9.77
CA LEU A 162 -0.29 12.09 10.08
C LEU A 162 -0.37 13.12 8.94
N ALA A 163 0.75 13.40 8.27
CA ALA A 163 0.76 14.29 7.10
C ALA A 163 0.01 13.67 5.91
N VAL A 164 0.11 12.35 5.71
CA VAL A 164 -0.67 11.62 4.69
C VAL A 164 -2.16 11.65 5.02
N ARG A 165 -2.54 11.35 6.27
CA ARG A 165 -3.92 11.49 6.76
C ARG A 165 -4.48 12.89 6.49
N ASP A 166 -3.71 13.92 6.82
CA ASP A 166 -4.14 15.30 6.66
C ASP A 166 -4.31 15.69 5.18
N LEU A 167 -3.51 15.10 4.27
CA LEU A 167 -3.73 15.23 2.83
C LEU A 167 -5.07 14.60 2.42
N VAL A 168 -5.34 13.36 2.84
CA VAL A 168 -6.60 12.66 2.54
C VAL A 168 -7.80 13.50 2.99
N ARG A 169 -7.75 14.05 4.20
CA ARG A 169 -8.82 14.91 4.73
C ARG A 169 -9.00 16.20 3.93
N ARG A 170 -7.92 16.84 3.48
CA ARG A 170 -8.02 18.07 2.65
C ARG A 170 -8.56 17.78 1.26
N LEU A 171 -8.29 16.59 0.69
CA LEU A 171 -8.84 16.19 -0.60
C LEU A 171 -10.36 16.01 -0.56
N ASP A 172 -10.93 15.73 0.62
CA ASP A 172 -12.37 15.61 0.89
C ASP A 172 -13.14 14.87 -0.24
N SER A 173 -12.61 13.72 -0.65
CA SER A 173 -13.13 12.94 -1.75
C SER A 173 -13.52 11.53 -1.30
N PRO A 174 -14.71 11.01 -1.69
CA PRO A 174 -15.10 9.64 -1.37
C PRO A 174 -14.22 8.58 -2.06
N ALA A 175 -13.43 8.99 -3.07
CA ALA A 175 -12.46 8.13 -3.75
C ALA A 175 -11.04 8.27 -3.17
N ALA A 176 -10.82 9.10 -2.15
CA ALA A 176 -9.55 9.20 -1.45
C ALA A 176 -9.61 8.45 -0.12
N GLY A 177 -8.57 7.70 0.19
CA GLY A 177 -8.38 7.08 1.48
C GLY A 177 -6.90 6.98 1.82
N MET A 178 -6.60 6.68 3.08
CA MET A 178 -5.23 6.41 3.49
C MET A 178 -4.91 4.94 3.27
N LEU A 179 -3.78 4.64 2.67
CA LEU A 179 -3.11 3.37 2.82
C LEU A 179 -2.16 3.51 4.00
N LEU A 180 -2.44 2.77 5.07
CA LEU A 180 -1.54 2.73 6.21
C LEU A 180 -0.68 1.48 6.13
N ASP A 181 0.60 1.67 5.80
CA ASP A 181 1.60 0.62 5.87
C ASP A 181 2.15 0.51 7.29
N LEU A 182 1.96 -0.66 7.91
CA LEU A 182 2.33 -0.94 9.30
C LEU A 182 3.85 -1.10 9.48
N GLY A 183 4.52 -1.67 8.49
CA GLY A 183 5.98 -1.81 8.52
C GLY A 183 6.68 -0.46 8.37
N HIS A 184 6.21 0.38 7.45
CA HIS A 184 6.69 1.76 7.31
C HIS A 184 6.42 2.59 8.57
N LEU A 185 5.22 2.46 9.15
CA LEU A 185 4.88 3.08 10.43
C LEU A 185 5.86 2.64 11.53
N HIS A 186 6.22 1.35 11.60
CA HIS A 186 7.14 0.85 12.61
C HIS A 186 8.53 1.50 12.50
N ILE A 187 9.09 1.58 11.28
CA ILE A 187 10.38 2.24 11.04
C ILE A 187 10.32 3.72 11.43
N THR A 188 9.27 4.43 11.00
CA THR A 188 9.06 5.85 11.33
C THR A 188 8.91 6.06 12.83
N ALA A 189 8.09 5.25 13.50
CA ALA A 189 7.84 5.37 14.94
C ALA A 189 9.11 5.11 15.74
N ASP A 190 9.93 4.12 15.35
CA ASP A 190 11.21 3.87 16.01
C ASP A 190 12.21 5.01 15.78
N ALA A 191 12.28 5.55 14.56
CA ALA A 191 13.14 6.69 14.24
C ALA A 191 12.75 7.98 14.98
N THR A 192 11.46 8.25 15.12
CA THR A 192 10.93 9.46 15.78
C THR A 192 10.64 9.27 17.27
N ARG A 193 10.81 8.05 17.81
CA ARG A 193 10.45 7.67 19.17
C ARG A 193 8.98 7.95 19.50
N SER A 194 8.11 7.78 18.52
CA SER A 194 6.66 7.87 18.69
C SER A 194 6.06 6.51 19.01
N ASP A 195 4.81 6.52 19.50
CA ASP A 195 4.05 5.29 19.75
C ASP A 195 3.29 4.88 18.49
N PRO A 196 3.63 3.74 17.83
CA PRO A 196 2.98 3.32 16.61
C PRO A 196 1.48 3.04 16.79
N ALA A 197 1.04 2.57 17.97
CA ALA A 197 -0.37 2.34 18.22
C ALA A 197 -1.18 3.64 18.33
N ALA A 198 -0.58 4.68 18.94
CA ALA A 198 -1.22 5.99 19.01
C ALA A 198 -1.33 6.64 17.63
N VAL A 199 -0.27 6.57 16.81
CA VAL A 199 -0.29 7.08 15.42
C VAL A 199 -1.31 6.32 14.57
N LEU A 200 -1.30 4.97 14.63
CA LEU A 200 -2.27 4.13 13.96
C LEU A 200 -3.71 4.51 14.35
N GLY A 201 -3.99 4.65 15.66
CA GLY A 201 -5.31 5.04 16.15
C GLY A 201 -5.77 6.40 15.64
N ALA A 202 -4.85 7.37 15.51
CA ALA A 202 -5.13 8.69 14.97
C ALA A 202 -5.41 8.69 13.45
N CYS A 203 -4.84 7.74 12.72
CA CYS A 203 -5.05 7.58 11.27
C CYS A 203 -6.25 6.69 10.93
N ALA A 204 -6.62 5.79 11.83
CA ALA A 204 -7.60 4.73 11.62
C ALA A 204 -8.90 5.17 10.93
N PRO A 205 -9.54 6.31 11.28
CA PRO A 205 -10.79 6.73 10.63
C PRO A 205 -10.68 6.99 9.12
N ASP A 206 -9.49 7.28 8.62
CA ASP A 206 -9.24 7.66 7.23
C ASP A 206 -8.65 6.50 6.39
N VAL A 207 -8.43 5.33 7.02
CA VAL A 207 -7.79 4.19 6.36
C VAL A 207 -8.76 3.44 5.45
N ALA A 208 -8.40 3.33 4.18
CA ALA A 208 -9.09 2.53 3.17
C ALA A 208 -8.38 1.19 2.87
N LEU A 209 -7.10 1.08 3.22
CA LEU A 209 -6.27 -0.09 2.96
C LEU A 209 -5.15 -0.18 3.99
N PHE A 210 -4.83 -1.38 4.45
CA PHE A 210 -3.61 -1.65 5.20
C PHE A 210 -2.62 -2.42 4.34
N HIS A 211 -1.34 -2.02 4.36
CA HIS A 211 -0.23 -2.91 4.07
C HIS A 211 0.30 -3.48 5.39
N ALA A 212 0.64 -4.77 5.38
CA ALA A 212 1.13 -5.45 6.56
C ALA A 212 2.35 -6.29 6.21
N HIS A 213 3.46 -5.89 6.76
CA HIS A 213 4.72 -6.62 6.79
C HIS A 213 5.45 -6.27 8.09
N ASP A 214 6.52 -6.97 8.39
CA ASP A 214 7.33 -6.73 9.56
C ASP A 214 8.76 -6.33 9.18
N ASN A 215 9.47 -5.74 10.11
CA ASN A 215 10.89 -5.38 10.00
C ASN A 215 11.51 -5.28 11.40
N LEU A 216 12.75 -4.82 11.49
CA LEU A 216 13.49 -4.71 12.75
C LEU A 216 13.52 -3.27 13.33
N GLY A 217 12.70 -2.38 12.77
CA GLY A 217 12.74 -0.96 13.10
C GLY A 217 14.00 -0.27 12.57
N CYS A 218 14.18 0.98 12.96
CA CYS A 218 15.30 1.80 12.48
C CYS A 218 16.64 1.46 13.16
N ARG A 219 16.60 1.02 14.43
CA ARG A 219 17.81 0.90 15.27
C ARG A 219 18.49 -0.45 15.20
N ARG A 220 17.83 -1.49 14.71
CA ARG A 220 18.29 -2.89 14.82
C ARG A 220 18.65 -3.52 13.49
N SER A 221 18.41 -2.84 12.37
CA SER A 221 18.69 -3.38 11.04
C SER A 221 20.18 -3.67 10.81
N ILE A 222 21.08 -2.90 11.42
CA ILE A 222 22.53 -3.06 11.27
C ILE A 222 23.06 -4.25 12.08
N ASP A 223 22.46 -4.54 13.25
CA ASP A 223 22.95 -5.51 14.20
C ASP A 223 22.38 -6.92 14.01
N ALA A 224 21.38 -7.07 13.15
CA ALA A 224 20.71 -8.36 12.95
C ALA A 224 21.49 -9.26 11.97
N PRO A 225 21.86 -10.49 12.35
CA PRO A 225 22.57 -11.41 11.47
C PRO A 225 21.79 -11.69 10.19
N GLY A 226 22.45 -11.58 9.02
CA GLY A 226 21.84 -11.85 7.71
C GLY A 226 20.93 -10.74 7.18
N VAL A 227 20.80 -9.64 7.87
CA VAL A 227 20.08 -8.46 7.41
C VAL A 227 21.01 -7.54 6.62
N ASP A 228 20.54 -7.05 5.47
CA ASP A 228 21.25 -6.02 4.74
C ASP A 228 21.22 -4.71 5.56
N PRO A 229 22.36 -4.18 6.00
CA PRO A 229 22.39 -2.98 6.83
C PRO A 229 21.91 -1.72 6.13
N ILE A 230 21.76 -1.75 4.82
CA ILE A 230 21.25 -0.63 4.02
C ILE A 230 19.71 -0.72 3.89
N LYS A 231 19.13 -1.91 4.05
CA LYS A 231 17.70 -2.14 3.86
C LYS A 231 16.97 -2.15 5.20
N LEU A 232 16.33 -1.05 5.56
CA LEU A 232 15.45 -0.98 6.73
C LEU A 232 14.09 -1.65 6.46
N ASP A 233 13.58 -1.48 5.26
CA ASP A 233 12.28 -1.97 4.81
C ASP A 233 12.41 -3.42 4.31
N LEU A 234 12.34 -4.36 5.27
CA LEU A 234 12.66 -5.78 5.03
C LEU A 234 11.51 -6.58 4.42
N HIS A 235 10.27 -6.14 4.60
CA HIS A 235 9.08 -6.88 4.17
C HIS A 235 9.04 -8.33 4.70
N LEU A 236 9.35 -8.53 5.98
CA LEU A 236 9.22 -9.82 6.66
C LEU A 236 7.75 -10.20 6.83
N PRO A 237 7.42 -11.51 6.93
CA PRO A 237 6.09 -11.91 7.35
C PRO A 237 5.69 -11.28 8.68
N PRO A 238 4.41 -10.89 8.87
CA PRO A 238 3.93 -10.36 10.14
C PRO A 238 4.28 -11.28 11.32
N GLY A 239 4.85 -10.71 12.39
CA GLY A 239 5.30 -11.43 13.57
C GLY A 239 6.73 -11.99 13.50
N ARG A 240 7.46 -11.74 12.40
CA ARG A 240 8.86 -12.17 12.23
C ARG A 240 9.86 -11.05 12.48
N GLY A 241 9.41 -9.86 12.78
CA GLY A 241 10.22 -8.69 13.16
C GLY A 241 9.95 -8.22 14.57
N THR A 242 10.00 -6.90 14.76
CA THR A 242 9.88 -6.25 16.07
C THR A 242 8.70 -5.29 16.19
N LEU A 243 7.81 -5.23 15.18
CA LEU A 243 6.59 -4.43 15.26
C LEU A 243 5.75 -4.92 16.45
N PRO A 244 5.25 -4.01 17.32
CA PRO A 244 4.53 -4.41 18.54
C PRO A 244 3.09 -4.85 18.23
N TRP A 245 2.92 -5.99 17.59
CA TRP A 245 1.63 -6.53 17.11
C TRP A 245 0.57 -6.59 18.19
N ALA A 246 0.93 -6.93 19.43
CA ALA A 246 -0.02 -6.95 20.54
C ALA A 246 -0.72 -5.60 20.78
N ARG A 247 -0.13 -4.50 20.34
CA ARG A 247 -0.66 -3.14 20.48
C ARG A 247 -1.44 -2.66 19.26
N VAL A 248 -1.09 -3.12 18.06
CA VAL A 248 -1.65 -2.63 16.80
C VAL A 248 -2.73 -3.55 16.22
N ALA A 249 -2.64 -4.85 16.45
CA ALA A 249 -3.53 -5.84 15.86
C ALA A 249 -5.02 -5.61 16.19
N GLY A 250 -5.33 -5.18 17.42
CA GLY A 250 -6.71 -4.88 17.81
C GLY A 250 -7.32 -3.74 17.00
N ILE A 251 -6.54 -2.72 16.65
CA ILE A 251 -6.99 -1.59 15.83
C ILE A 251 -7.23 -2.09 14.40
N VAL A 252 -6.28 -2.82 13.80
CA VAL A 252 -6.42 -3.38 12.46
C VAL A 252 -7.60 -4.35 12.37
N GLY A 253 -7.74 -5.23 13.38
CA GLY A 253 -8.82 -6.21 13.44
C GLY A 253 -10.22 -5.59 13.51
N ALA A 254 -10.37 -4.45 14.18
CA ALA A 254 -11.62 -3.71 14.30
C ALA A 254 -12.08 -3.06 12.97
N HIS A 255 -11.18 -2.84 12.02
CA HIS A 255 -11.50 -2.30 10.71
C HIS A 255 -12.15 -3.33 9.79
N ARG A 256 -12.85 -2.84 8.75
CA ARG A 256 -13.41 -3.67 7.68
C ARG A 256 -12.63 -3.59 6.36
N THR A 257 -11.64 -2.72 6.31
CA THR A 257 -10.80 -2.49 5.13
C THR A 257 -9.91 -3.69 4.82
N PRO A 258 -9.50 -3.90 3.57
CA PRO A 258 -8.54 -4.94 3.21
C PRO A 258 -7.20 -4.77 3.94
N VAL A 259 -6.53 -5.90 4.16
CA VAL A 259 -5.16 -5.97 4.67
C VAL A 259 -4.33 -6.74 3.66
N MET A 260 -3.42 -6.05 3.01
CA MET A 260 -2.54 -6.62 1.99
C MET A 260 -1.19 -6.96 2.61
N LEU A 261 -0.81 -8.22 2.56
CA LEU A 261 0.52 -8.62 2.96
C LEU A 261 1.51 -8.24 1.86
N GLU A 262 2.48 -7.41 2.19
CA GLU A 262 3.62 -7.10 1.33
C GLU A 262 4.86 -7.82 1.82
N VAL A 263 4.94 -9.12 1.58
CA VAL A 263 6.04 -9.94 2.05
C VAL A 263 7.02 -10.22 0.92
N GLU A 264 8.31 -9.97 1.18
CA GLU A 264 9.38 -10.30 0.23
C GLU A 264 9.41 -11.80 -0.04
N ARG A 265 9.52 -12.19 -1.31
CA ARG A 265 9.41 -13.59 -1.75
C ARG A 265 10.34 -14.53 -1.01
N SER A 266 11.57 -14.11 -0.74
CA SER A 266 12.60 -14.91 -0.05
C SER A 266 12.26 -15.23 1.41
N TYR A 267 11.36 -14.47 2.02
CA TYR A 267 10.93 -14.65 3.41
C TYR A 267 9.57 -15.36 3.54
N ARG A 268 8.88 -15.64 2.43
CA ARG A 268 7.55 -16.26 2.46
C ARG A 268 7.63 -17.71 2.92
N PRO A 269 6.90 -18.11 3.96
CA PRO A 269 6.62 -19.51 4.23
C PRO A 269 5.65 -20.08 3.18
N ALA A 270 5.17 -21.30 3.36
CA ALA A 270 4.06 -21.82 2.57
C ALA A 270 2.84 -20.87 2.64
N LEU A 271 2.14 -20.70 1.53
CA LEU A 271 1.10 -19.67 1.38
C LEU A 271 -0.04 -19.81 2.39
N ASP A 272 -0.48 -21.04 2.65
CA ASP A 272 -1.51 -21.38 3.64
C ASP A 272 -1.07 -21.07 5.07
N VAL A 273 0.20 -21.32 5.40
CA VAL A 273 0.82 -20.97 6.68
C VAL A 273 0.85 -19.46 6.82
N LEU A 274 1.32 -18.74 5.78
CA LEU A 274 1.35 -17.27 5.78
C LEU A 274 -0.05 -16.67 6.01
N ALA A 275 -1.04 -17.17 5.28
CA ALA A 275 -2.41 -16.70 5.40
C ALA A 275 -2.98 -16.95 6.81
N ALA A 276 -2.82 -18.16 7.35
CA ALA A 276 -3.37 -18.54 8.65
C ALA A 276 -2.68 -17.78 9.81
N GLU A 277 -1.34 -17.71 9.80
CA GLU A 277 -0.58 -17.01 10.85
C GLU A 277 -0.87 -15.51 10.84
N SER A 278 -0.90 -14.88 9.66
CA SER A 278 -1.20 -13.45 9.52
C SER A 278 -2.64 -13.12 9.93
N ALA A 279 -3.62 -13.92 9.51
CA ALA A 279 -5.00 -13.70 9.89
C ALA A 279 -5.20 -13.79 11.41
N ARG A 280 -4.55 -14.78 12.05
CA ARG A 280 -4.58 -14.92 13.51
C ARG A 280 -3.91 -13.75 14.21
N LEU A 281 -2.73 -13.34 13.77
CA LEU A 281 -1.95 -12.25 14.37
C LEU A 281 -2.69 -10.91 14.26
N LEU A 282 -3.27 -10.62 13.10
CA LEU A 282 -3.97 -9.37 12.81
C LEU A 282 -5.42 -9.36 13.31
N LEU A 283 -5.84 -10.40 14.04
CA LEU A 283 -7.20 -10.57 14.55
C LEU A 283 -8.27 -10.41 13.46
N LEU A 284 -7.93 -10.84 12.24
CA LEU A 284 -8.87 -10.85 11.12
C LEU A 284 -9.86 -12.00 11.33
N ALA A 285 -10.74 -11.88 12.29
CA ALA A 285 -11.69 -12.92 12.64
C ALA A 285 -12.48 -13.33 11.39
N GLY A 286 -12.39 -14.59 11.05
CA GLY A 286 -13.48 -15.21 10.30
C GLY A 286 -14.75 -15.02 11.13
N SER A 287 -15.85 -14.64 10.49
CA SER A 287 -17.16 -14.29 11.07
C SER A 287 -17.88 -15.41 11.86
N ALA A 288 -17.17 -16.18 12.64
CA ALA A 288 -17.69 -17.37 13.32
C ALA A 288 -17.64 -17.31 14.85
N ALA A 289 -17.46 -16.16 15.46
CA ALA A 289 -17.43 -16.06 16.93
C ALA A 289 -18.20 -14.85 17.48
N ALA A 290 -19.33 -14.51 16.88
CA ALA A 290 -20.30 -13.58 17.47
C ALA A 290 -21.66 -14.27 17.68
N ALA A 291 -21.61 -15.46 18.25
CA ALA A 291 -22.81 -16.17 18.76
C ALA A 291 -22.37 -17.03 19.94
N ALA A 292 -22.18 -16.42 21.08
CA ALA A 292 -22.29 -17.04 22.39
C ALA A 292 -22.71 -15.96 23.41
#